data_a54047f455b5346a41eb04098396400b
#
_entry.id   a54047f455b5346a41eb04098396400b
#
_cell.length_a   1.000
_cell.length_b   1.000
_cell.length_c   1.000
_cell.angle_alpha   90.00
_cell.angle_beta   90.00
_cell.angle_gamma   90.00
#
_symmetry.space_group_name_H-M   'P 1'
#
loop_
_entity.id
_entity.type
_entity.pdbx_description
1 polymer ?
#
loop_
_entity_poly.entity_id
_entity_poly.type
_entity_poly.pdbx_seq_one_letter_code
_entity_poly.pdbx_strand_id
1 'polypeptide(L)'
;FEGYQRVLRINGAFHQLANGGKVINSAFDSGYSSLSGFTSAYKSMIGDSPSNTTDNNIINIIRFTTPLGPMIACATSKGICLLEFTERRMLENEFKDLKKRLKAEIIYGENPHFETLQVQIKEYLKGKRKEFDLPLDTPGTEFQNTVWEQLQTIPYGETRSYKKQAIAVNNPKAVRAVAKAN
;
A
#
# COMPACT_ATOMS: atom_id res chain seq x y z
N PHE A 1 4.56 5.98 -24.90
CA PHE A 1 3.50 6.98 -24.63
C PHE A 1 2.11 6.31 -24.53
N GLU A 2 1.73 5.47 -25.49
CA GLU A 2 0.43 4.76 -25.51
C GLU A 2 0.21 3.83 -24.31
N GLY A 3 1.25 3.13 -23.86
CA GLY A 3 1.18 2.27 -22.68
C GLY A 3 0.83 3.04 -21.40
N TYR A 4 1.41 4.23 -21.23
CA TYR A 4 1.12 5.08 -20.06
C TYR A 4 -0.31 5.62 -20.07
N GLN A 5 -0.80 6.06 -21.23
CA GLN A 5 -2.20 6.51 -21.38
C GLN A 5 -3.19 5.39 -21.09
N ARG A 6 -2.87 4.16 -21.54
CA ARG A 6 -3.70 2.99 -21.26
C ARG A 6 -3.77 2.70 -19.75
N VAL A 7 -2.64 2.81 -19.03
CA VAL A 7 -2.61 2.67 -17.57
C VAL A 7 -3.51 3.70 -16.90
N LEU A 8 -3.40 4.98 -17.26
CA LEU A 8 -4.23 6.03 -16.69
C LEU A 8 -5.73 5.82 -16.94
N ARG A 9 -6.10 5.40 -18.16
CA ARG A 9 -7.51 5.12 -18.51
C ARG A 9 -8.08 3.97 -17.69
N ILE A 10 -7.36 2.87 -17.56
CA ILE A 10 -7.81 1.72 -16.77
C ILE A 10 -7.86 2.06 -15.28
N ASN A 11 -6.91 2.83 -14.75
CA ASN A 11 -6.95 3.29 -13.36
C ASN A 11 -8.17 4.18 -13.09
N GLY A 12 -8.48 5.12 -13.98
CA GLY A 12 -9.68 5.95 -13.86
C GLY A 12 -10.96 5.12 -13.87
N ALA A 13 -11.06 4.15 -14.80
CA ALA A 13 -12.19 3.23 -14.86
C ALA A 13 -12.31 2.39 -13.59
N PHE A 14 -11.18 1.93 -13.05
CA PHE A 14 -11.15 1.14 -11.83
C PHE A 14 -11.74 1.94 -10.65
N HIS A 15 -11.31 3.18 -10.45
CA HIS A 15 -11.85 4.04 -9.38
C HIS A 15 -13.37 4.29 -9.54
N GLN A 16 -13.85 4.51 -10.78
CA GLN A 16 -15.28 4.65 -11.02
C GLN A 16 -16.05 3.38 -10.64
N LEU A 17 -15.54 2.20 -11.01
CA LEU A 17 -16.17 0.90 -10.72
C LEU A 17 -16.16 0.60 -9.23
N ALA A 18 -15.05 0.85 -8.54
CA ALA A 18 -14.92 0.68 -7.10
C ALA A 18 -15.93 1.52 -6.32
N ASN A 19 -16.22 2.73 -6.82
CA ASN A 19 -17.25 3.62 -6.27
C ASN A 19 -18.67 3.30 -6.74
N GLY A 20 -18.92 2.10 -7.28
CA GLY A 20 -20.25 1.66 -7.70
C GLY A 20 -20.68 2.12 -9.10
N GLY A 21 -19.75 2.61 -9.92
CA GLY A 21 -19.99 2.98 -11.30
C GLY A 21 -20.41 1.77 -12.18
N LYS A 22 -21.21 2.03 -13.20
CA LYS A 22 -21.61 0.99 -14.16
C LYS A 22 -20.47 0.69 -15.13
N VAL A 23 -20.20 -0.60 -15.40
CA VAL A 23 -19.11 -1.05 -16.29
C VAL A 23 -19.17 -0.39 -17.66
N ILE A 24 -20.37 -0.25 -18.23
CA ILE A 24 -20.55 0.36 -19.54
C ILE A 24 -20.14 1.85 -19.56
N ASN A 25 -20.53 2.60 -18.52
CA ASN A 25 -20.18 4.01 -18.41
C ASN A 25 -18.67 4.18 -18.22
N SER A 26 -18.08 3.44 -17.29
CA SER A 26 -16.64 3.47 -17.03
C SER A 26 -15.80 3.10 -18.26
N ALA A 27 -16.29 2.20 -19.13
CA ALA A 27 -15.64 1.86 -20.37
C ALA A 27 -15.61 3.05 -21.34
N PHE A 28 -16.74 3.70 -21.58
CA PHE A 28 -16.83 4.82 -22.52
C PHE A 28 -16.16 6.08 -21.98
N ASP A 29 -16.34 6.41 -20.71
CA ASP A 29 -15.69 7.54 -20.04
C ASP A 29 -14.16 7.43 -20.06
N SER A 30 -13.65 6.18 -20.04
CA SER A 30 -12.22 5.89 -20.15
C SER A 30 -11.73 5.86 -21.60
N GLY A 31 -12.58 6.24 -22.59
CA GLY A 31 -12.21 6.37 -23.99
C GLY A 31 -12.11 5.06 -24.76
N TYR A 32 -12.80 4.00 -24.30
CA TYR A 32 -12.92 2.76 -25.08
C TYR A 32 -14.15 2.81 -25.98
N SER A 33 -13.97 2.38 -27.22
CA SER A 33 -15.04 2.33 -28.24
C SER A 33 -15.92 1.08 -28.13
N SER A 34 -15.50 0.07 -27.36
CA SER A 34 -16.25 -1.16 -27.15
C SER A 34 -16.05 -1.73 -25.74
N LEU A 35 -17.11 -2.34 -25.21
CA LEU A 35 -17.10 -3.01 -23.91
C LEU A 35 -16.14 -4.23 -23.89
N SER A 36 -16.04 -4.96 -25.00
CA SER A 36 -15.13 -6.11 -25.12
C SER A 36 -13.67 -5.70 -25.07
N GLY A 37 -13.30 -4.61 -25.80
CA GLY A 37 -11.96 -4.04 -25.78
C GLY A 37 -11.57 -3.53 -24.39
N PHE A 38 -12.50 -2.83 -23.74
CA PHE A 38 -12.33 -2.41 -22.35
C PHE A 38 -12.12 -3.60 -21.40
N THR A 39 -13.02 -4.60 -21.44
CA THR A 39 -12.96 -5.78 -20.56
C THR A 39 -11.64 -6.55 -20.74
N SER A 40 -11.18 -6.72 -21.97
CA SER A 40 -9.89 -7.37 -22.26
C SER A 40 -8.70 -6.58 -21.72
N ALA A 41 -8.70 -5.26 -21.94
CA ALA A 41 -7.66 -4.37 -21.40
C ALA A 41 -7.65 -4.36 -19.89
N TYR A 42 -8.82 -4.27 -19.28
CA TYR A 42 -9.02 -4.28 -17.83
C TYR A 42 -8.51 -5.58 -17.19
N LYS A 43 -8.94 -6.75 -17.70
CA LYS A 43 -8.46 -8.04 -17.22
C LYS A 43 -6.95 -8.22 -17.37
N SER A 44 -6.39 -7.74 -18.47
CA SER A 44 -4.94 -7.81 -18.70
C SER A 44 -4.13 -7.02 -17.70
N MET A 45 -4.68 -5.92 -17.16
CA MET A 45 -3.97 -5.01 -16.25
C MET A 45 -4.31 -5.24 -14.79
N ILE A 46 -5.58 -5.53 -14.49
CA ILE A 46 -6.10 -5.65 -13.12
C ILE A 46 -6.15 -7.13 -12.69
N GLY A 47 -6.18 -8.07 -13.63
CA GLY A 47 -6.23 -9.50 -13.33
C GLY A 47 -7.64 -10.05 -13.13
N ASP A 48 -8.68 -9.20 -13.02
CA ASP A 48 -10.06 -9.61 -12.79
C ASP A 48 -11.05 -8.87 -13.72
N SER A 49 -12.31 -9.29 -13.68
CA SER A 49 -13.39 -8.69 -14.47
C SER A 49 -13.80 -7.31 -13.92
N PRO A 50 -14.12 -6.33 -14.78
CA PRO A 50 -14.65 -5.03 -14.35
C PRO A 50 -15.88 -5.14 -13.44
N SER A 51 -16.73 -6.16 -13.63
CA SER A 51 -17.92 -6.40 -12.81
C SER A 51 -17.63 -6.86 -11.37
N ASN A 52 -16.41 -7.34 -11.11
CA ASN A 52 -15.99 -7.83 -9.79
C ASN A 52 -15.23 -6.76 -9.00
N THR A 53 -15.08 -5.56 -9.56
CA THR A 53 -14.35 -4.48 -8.91
C THR A 53 -15.11 -3.96 -7.71
N THR A 54 -14.47 -3.97 -6.56
CA THR A 54 -14.97 -3.38 -5.31
C THR A 54 -13.87 -2.54 -4.66
N ASP A 55 -14.25 -1.57 -3.85
CA ASP A 55 -13.30 -0.69 -3.15
C ASP A 55 -12.34 -1.44 -2.22
N ASN A 56 -12.79 -2.60 -1.70
CA ASN A 56 -11.98 -3.46 -0.85
C ASN A 56 -10.83 -4.19 -1.58
N ASN A 57 -10.79 -4.10 -2.92
CA ASN A 57 -9.82 -4.81 -3.75
C ASN A 57 -8.72 -3.89 -4.29
N ILE A 58 -8.55 -2.70 -3.71
CA ILE A 58 -7.55 -1.72 -4.15
C ILE A 58 -6.49 -1.48 -3.10
N ILE A 59 -5.24 -1.48 -3.56
CA ILE A 59 -4.11 -0.86 -2.88
C ILE A 59 -3.66 0.30 -3.75
N ASN A 60 -3.88 1.53 -3.33
CA ASN A 60 -3.32 2.68 -4.03
C ASN A 60 -1.82 2.78 -3.79
N ILE A 61 -1.07 3.17 -4.81
CA ILE A 61 0.37 3.39 -4.72
C ILE A 61 0.74 4.77 -5.22
N ILE A 62 1.65 5.45 -4.49
CA ILE A 62 2.33 6.66 -4.94
C ILE A 62 3.84 6.52 -4.81
N ARG A 63 4.56 7.30 -5.61
CA ARG A 63 5.99 7.54 -5.46
C ARG A 63 6.21 9.02 -5.17
N PHE A 64 7.05 9.33 -4.17
CA PHE A 64 7.42 10.69 -3.82
C PHE A 64 8.89 10.77 -3.41
N THR A 65 9.45 11.97 -3.50
CA THR A 65 10.88 12.20 -3.21
C THR A 65 11.05 12.76 -1.80
N THR A 66 12.05 12.24 -1.09
CA THR A 66 12.49 12.75 0.20
C THR A 66 13.97 13.16 0.13
N PRO A 67 14.49 13.93 1.11
CA PRO A 67 15.92 14.22 1.20
C PRO A 67 16.82 12.97 1.31
N LEU A 68 16.26 11.83 1.76
CA LEU A 68 16.98 10.56 1.89
C LEU A 68 16.87 9.67 0.64
N GLY A 69 16.08 10.09 -0.36
CA GLY A 69 15.86 9.34 -1.59
C GLY A 69 14.37 9.18 -1.91
N PRO A 70 14.05 8.58 -3.07
CA PRO A 70 12.69 8.33 -3.48
C PRO A 70 12.05 7.19 -2.67
N MET A 71 10.82 7.42 -2.23
CA MET A 71 10.01 6.47 -1.48
C MET A 71 8.76 6.07 -2.25
N ILE A 72 8.22 4.91 -1.91
CA ILE A 72 6.93 4.40 -2.34
C ILE A 72 6.06 4.23 -1.10
N ALA A 73 4.81 4.64 -1.21
CA ALA A 73 3.79 4.35 -0.23
C ALA A 73 2.63 3.59 -0.87
N CYS A 74 2.10 2.60 -0.14
CA CYS A 74 0.86 1.93 -0.47
C CYS A 74 -0.17 2.16 0.63
N ALA A 75 -1.43 2.35 0.24
CA ALA A 75 -2.55 2.53 1.16
C ALA A 75 -3.80 1.83 0.65
N THR A 76 -4.60 1.32 1.58
CA THR A 76 -5.98 0.91 1.37
C THR A 76 -6.93 2.01 1.83
N SER A 77 -8.24 1.79 1.78
CA SER A 77 -9.23 2.68 2.41
C SER A 77 -9.09 2.76 3.95
N LYS A 78 -8.42 1.77 4.57
CA LYS A 78 -8.23 1.68 6.02
C LYS A 78 -7.00 2.43 6.53
N GLY A 79 -5.94 2.54 5.71
CA GLY A 79 -4.68 3.17 6.13
C GLY A 79 -3.48 2.81 5.26
N ILE A 80 -2.33 3.25 5.70
CA ILE A 80 -1.04 2.96 5.07
C ILE A 80 -0.67 1.50 5.34
N CYS A 81 -0.36 0.74 4.28
CA CYS A 81 0.05 -0.66 4.36
C CYS A 81 1.49 -0.93 3.93
N LEU A 82 2.14 0.03 3.30
CA LEU A 82 3.57 0.00 2.98
C LEU A 82 4.14 1.42 2.92
N LEU A 83 5.35 1.58 3.43
CA LEU A 83 6.21 2.74 3.20
C LEU A 83 7.65 2.26 3.09
N GLU A 84 8.27 2.42 1.91
CA GLU A 84 9.60 1.87 1.67
C GLU A 84 10.39 2.72 0.65
N PHE A 85 11.72 2.61 0.67
CA PHE A 85 12.56 3.20 -0.37
C PHE A 85 12.46 2.39 -1.68
N THR A 86 12.43 3.10 -2.82
CA THR A 86 12.27 2.47 -4.15
C THR A 86 13.40 1.51 -4.53
N GLU A 87 14.58 1.67 -3.93
CA GLU A 87 15.77 0.86 -4.23
C GLU A 87 15.87 -0.42 -3.39
N ARG A 88 14.88 -0.69 -2.54
CA ARG A 88 14.90 -1.90 -1.70
C ARG A 88 14.74 -3.16 -2.56
N ARG A 89 15.70 -4.09 -2.41
CA ARG A 89 15.74 -5.35 -3.19
C ARG A 89 14.51 -6.24 -3.05
N MET A 90 13.80 -6.15 -1.93
CA MET A 90 12.65 -7.00 -1.62
C MET A 90 11.30 -6.39 -1.99
N LEU A 91 11.27 -5.18 -2.54
CA LEU A 91 10.04 -4.42 -2.81
C LEU A 91 9.02 -5.19 -3.66
N GLU A 92 9.47 -5.90 -4.70
CA GLU A 92 8.58 -6.73 -5.52
C GLU A 92 7.92 -7.87 -4.75
N ASN A 93 8.65 -8.48 -3.80
CA ASN A 93 8.10 -9.54 -2.96
C ASN A 93 7.09 -8.98 -1.95
N GLU A 94 7.34 -7.77 -1.44
CA GLU A 94 6.42 -7.06 -0.55
C GLU A 94 5.11 -6.73 -1.29
N PHE A 95 5.17 -6.28 -2.53
CA PHE A 95 3.98 -6.07 -3.35
C PHE A 95 3.19 -7.37 -3.59
N LYS A 96 3.88 -8.47 -3.92
CA LYS A 96 3.23 -9.78 -4.10
C LYS A 96 2.55 -10.26 -2.82
N ASP A 97 3.19 -10.05 -1.68
CA ASP A 97 2.65 -10.44 -0.37
C ASP A 97 1.43 -9.59 0.01
N LEU A 98 1.49 -8.26 -0.18
CA LEU A 98 0.36 -7.36 0.04
C LEU A 98 -0.85 -7.73 -0.84
N LYS A 99 -0.64 -7.92 -2.15
CA LYS A 99 -1.70 -8.35 -3.06
C LYS A 99 -2.37 -9.64 -2.62
N LYS A 100 -1.55 -10.62 -2.22
CA LYS A 100 -2.06 -11.92 -1.75
C LYS A 100 -2.84 -11.80 -0.45
N ARG A 101 -2.33 -11.07 0.53
CA ARG A 101 -2.93 -10.94 1.87
C ARG A 101 -4.21 -10.13 1.85
N LEU A 102 -4.22 -9.03 1.13
CA LEU A 102 -5.36 -8.14 0.99
C LEU A 102 -6.33 -8.58 -0.11
N LYS A 103 -5.95 -9.58 -0.93
CA LYS A 103 -6.70 -10.01 -2.13
C LYS A 103 -7.04 -8.81 -3.02
N ALA A 104 -6.07 -7.92 -3.23
CA ALA A 104 -6.24 -6.63 -3.86
C ALA A 104 -5.19 -6.40 -4.95
N GLU A 105 -5.50 -5.52 -5.90
CA GLU A 105 -4.58 -5.07 -6.92
C GLU A 105 -3.92 -3.73 -6.54
N ILE A 106 -2.63 -3.58 -6.91
CA ILE A 106 -1.89 -2.34 -6.67
C ILE A 106 -2.04 -1.43 -7.88
N ILE A 107 -2.55 -0.22 -7.66
CA ILE A 107 -2.91 0.73 -8.71
C ILE A 107 -2.41 2.13 -8.35
N TYR A 108 -1.79 2.82 -9.29
CA TYR A 108 -1.45 4.23 -9.09
C TYR A 108 -2.74 5.05 -8.97
N GLY A 109 -2.81 5.83 -7.90
CA GLY A 109 -3.98 6.67 -7.66
C GLY A 109 -3.90 7.47 -6.37
N GLU A 110 -4.85 8.38 -6.21
CA GLU A 110 -4.98 9.18 -4.99
C GLU A 110 -5.54 8.33 -3.85
N ASN A 111 -5.13 8.67 -2.63
CA ASN A 111 -5.68 8.09 -1.42
C ASN A 111 -5.62 9.16 -0.31
N PRO A 112 -6.67 9.32 0.50
CA PRO A 112 -6.74 10.34 1.55
C PRO A 112 -5.56 10.32 2.53
N HIS A 113 -4.95 9.14 2.73
CA HIS A 113 -3.84 8.96 3.67
C HIS A 113 -2.50 9.48 3.13
N PHE A 114 -2.34 9.65 1.80
CA PHE A 114 -1.06 10.00 1.20
C PHE A 114 -0.61 11.43 1.47
N GLU A 115 -1.53 12.40 1.44
CA GLU A 115 -1.19 13.79 1.74
C GLU A 115 -0.68 13.93 3.18
N THR A 116 -1.42 13.37 4.14
CA THR A 116 -1.05 13.36 5.55
C THR A 116 0.29 12.64 5.77
N LEU A 117 0.50 11.49 5.11
CA LEU A 117 1.77 10.76 5.17
C LEU A 117 2.95 11.63 4.71
N GLN A 118 2.84 12.26 3.53
CA GLN A 118 3.92 13.07 2.97
C GLN A 118 4.25 14.28 3.86
N VAL A 119 3.23 14.94 4.41
CA VAL A 119 3.41 16.06 5.35
C VAL A 119 4.15 15.56 6.59
N GLN A 120 3.70 14.47 7.22
CA GLN A 120 4.31 13.94 8.45
C GLN A 120 5.74 13.44 8.22
N ILE A 121 6.03 12.76 7.10
CA ILE A 121 7.40 12.37 6.73
C ILE A 121 8.30 13.60 6.56
N LYS A 122 7.81 14.64 5.88
CA LYS A 122 8.57 15.88 5.71
C LYS A 122 8.89 16.60 7.04
N GLU A 123 7.94 16.60 7.97
CA GLU A 123 8.13 17.17 9.31
C GLU A 123 9.11 16.30 10.14
N TYR A 124 8.98 14.99 10.08
CA TYR A 124 9.87 14.04 10.76
C TYR A 124 11.33 14.20 10.30
N LEU A 125 11.56 14.25 8.98
CA LEU A 125 12.90 14.41 8.41
C LEU A 125 13.51 15.79 8.70
N LYS A 126 12.69 16.78 9.06
CA LYS A 126 13.15 18.10 9.53
C LYS A 126 13.34 18.17 11.06
N GLY A 127 13.14 17.06 11.78
CA GLY A 127 13.20 17.02 13.24
C GLY A 127 12.05 17.73 13.96
N LYS A 128 10.99 18.11 13.23
CA LYS A 128 9.83 18.83 13.79
C LYS A 128 8.74 17.90 14.33
N ARG A 129 8.76 16.62 13.94
CA ARG A 129 7.82 15.59 14.36
C ARG A 129 8.57 14.43 15.02
N LYS A 130 8.01 13.86 16.07
CA LYS A 130 8.54 12.67 16.76
C LYS A 130 7.58 11.48 16.73
N GLU A 131 6.31 11.74 16.51
CA GLU A 131 5.23 10.74 16.49
C GLU A 131 4.43 10.86 15.19
N PHE A 132 3.96 9.72 14.66
CA PHE A 132 3.11 9.67 13.49
C PHE A 132 1.67 9.43 13.92
N ASP A 133 0.76 10.22 13.35
CA ASP A 133 -0.68 10.10 13.51
C ASP A 133 -1.30 9.72 12.16
N LEU A 134 -1.21 8.44 11.84
CA LEU A 134 -1.64 7.86 10.57
C LEU A 134 -2.33 6.52 10.83
N PRO A 135 -3.49 6.27 10.23
CA PRO A 135 -4.07 4.93 10.25
C PRO A 135 -3.17 3.96 9.49
N LEU A 136 -2.96 2.79 10.06
CA LEU A 136 -2.18 1.71 9.47
C LEU A 136 -3.10 0.54 9.13
N ASP A 137 -2.93 -0.03 7.94
CA ASP A 137 -3.52 -1.31 7.58
C ASP A 137 -2.41 -2.35 7.51
N THR A 138 -2.27 -3.14 8.57
CA THR A 138 -1.19 -4.10 8.76
C THR A 138 -1.65 -5.53 8.47
N PRO A 139 -1.64 -5.99 7.20
CA PRO A 139 -2.14 -7.29 6.81
C PRO A 139 -1.17 -8.43 7.18
N GLY A 140 -0.76 -8.47 8.44
CA GLY A 140 0.14 -9.48 8.99
C GLY A 140 -0.57 -10.70 9.52
N THR A 141 0.21 -11.76 9.84
CA THR A 141 -0.26 -12.82 10.73
C THR A 141 -0.44 -12.26 12.14
N GLU A 142 -1.18 -12.94 13.01
CA GLU A 142 -1.35 -12.54 14.40
C GLU A 142 -0.01 -12.25 15.08
N PHE A 143 0.97 -13.15 14.91
CA PHE A 143 2.31 -12.94 15.45
C PHE A 143 3.01 -11.69 14.86
N GLN A 144 2.92 -11.45 13.55
CA GLN A 144 3.49 -10.26 12.94
C GLN A 144 2.84 -8.99 13.48
N ASN A 145 1.52 -8.96 13.59
CA ASN A 145 0.79 -7.82 14.12
C ASN A 145 1.21 -7.54 15.58
N THR A 146 1.32 -8.58 16.42
CA THR A 146 1.83 -8.43 17.79
C THR A 146 3.25 -7.84 17.82
N VAL A 147 4.14 -8.26 16.90
CA VAL A 147 5.49 -7.69 16.79
C VAL A 147 5.42 -6.23 16.39
N TRP A 148 4.61 -5.87 15.38
CA TRP A 148 4.49 -4.50 14.87
C TRP A 148 3.85 -3.55 15.88
N GLU A 149 2.85 -3.98 16.63
CA GLU A 149 2.28 -3.24 17.77
C GLU A 149 3.34 -2.91 18.81
N GLN A 150 4.20 -3.88 19.14
CA GLN A 150 5.31 -3.66 20.07
C GLN A 150 6.41 -2.76 19.51
N LEU A 151 6.61 -2.69 18.18
CA LEU A 151 7.52 -1.71 17.58
C LEU A 151 7.05 -0.27 17.79
N GLN A 152 5.75 -0.03 17.71
CA GLN A 152 5.15 1.30 17.92
C GLN A 152 5.34 1.82 19.37
N THR A 153 5.65 0.95 20.32
CA THR A 153 5.93 1.34 21.72
C THR A 153 7.39 1.78 21.97
N ILE A 154 8.24 1.80 20.93
CA ILE A 154 9.63 2.26 21.05
C ILE A 154 9.63 3.79 20.97
N PRO A 155 10.08 4.50 22.02
CA PRO A 155 10.10 5.96 22.01
C PRO A 155 11.04 6.52 20.94
N TYR A 156 10.74 7.73 20.46
CA TYR A 156 11.61 8.44 19.53
C TYR A 156 13.04 8.57 20.07
N GLY A 157 14.03 8.22 19.25
CA GLY A 157 15.44 8.26 19.61
C GLY A 157 15.95 7.05 20.39
N GLU A 158 15.07 6.11 20.73
CA GLU A 158 15.46 4.87 21.41
C GLU A 158 15.59 3.70 20.42
N THR A 159 16.28 2.65 20.85
CA THR A 159 16.45 1.40 20.11
C THR A 159 16.07 0.21 20.97
N ARG A 160 15.56 -0.84 20.32
CA ARG A 160 15.22 -2.10 20.99
C ARG A 160 15.84 -3.27 20.21
N SER A 161 16.61 -4.12 20.91
CA SER A 161 17.15 -5.33 20.28
C SER A 161 16.05 -6.36 20.01
N TYR A 162 16.25 -7.24 19.03
CA TYR A 162 15.31 -8.35 18.75
C TYR A 162 15.06 -9.24 19.96
N LYS A 163 16.06 -9.42 20.84
CA LYS A 163 15.89 -10.15 22.09
C LYS A 163 14.92 -9.43 23.05
N LYS A 164 15.08 -8.13 23.24
CA LYS A 164 14.15 -7.32 24.05
C LYS A 164 12.75 -7.30 23.41
N GLN A 165 12.67 -7.21 22.09
CA GLN A 165 11.39 -7.28 21.37
C GLN A 165 10.71 -8.65 21.55
N ALA A 166 11.45 -9.76 21.48
CA ALA A 166 10.93 -11.11 21.75
C ALA A 166 10.37 -11.26 23.17
N ILE A 167 11.01 -10.64 24.16
CA ILE A 167 10.50 -10.59 25.53
C ILE A 167 9.20 -9.76 25.58
N ALA A 168 9.16 -8.59 24.91
CA ALA A 168 7.99 -7.71 24.89
C ALA A 168 6.75 -8.36 24.28
N VAL A 169 6.92 -9.26 23.29
CA VAL A 169 5.82 -10.06 22.72
C VAL A 169 5.54 -11.36 23.51
N ASN A 170 6.01 -11.45 24.76
CA ASN A 170 5.85 -12.63 25.63
C ASN A 170 6.38 -13.95 25.05
N ASN A 171 7.35 -13.88 24.12
CA ASN A 171 7.96 -15.07 23.51
C ASN A 171 9.50 -14.91 23.43
N PRO A 172 10.23 -15.04 24.54
CA PRO A 172 11.68 -14.83 24.58
C PRO A 172 12.50 -15.74 23.65
N LYS A 173 11.93 -16.89 23.25
CA LYS A 173 12.57 -17.84 22.33
C LYS A 173 12.40 -17.47 20.85
N ALA A 174 11.50 -16.56 20.54
CA ALA A 174 11.13 -16.19 19.17
C ALA A 174 12.04 -15.14 18.51
N VAL A 175 13.29 -14.96 18.96
CA VAL A 175 14.19 -13.88 18.49
C VAL A 175 14.35 -13.88 16.96
N ARG A 176 14.52 -15.07 16.35
CA ARG A 176 14.65 -15.18 14.88
C ARG A 176 13.33 -14.86 14.15
N ALA A 177 12.20 -15.29 14.72
CA ALA A 177 10.88 -15.01 14.15
C ALA A 177 10.54 -13.52 14.24
N VAL A 178 10.87 -12.86 15.36
CA VAL A 178 10.77 -11.41 15.54
C VAL A 178 11.62 -10.67 14.51
N ALA A 179 12.89 -11.07 14.31
CA ALA A 179 13.76 -10.46 13.31
C ALA A 179 13.25 -10.62 11.87
N LYS A 180 12.51 -11.72 11.59
CA LYS A 180 11.90 -11.95 10.28
C LYS A 180 10.60 -11.16 10.09
N ALA A 181 9.88 -10.88 11.17
CA ALA A 181 8.63 -10.12 11.14
C ALA A 181 8.87 -8.60 11.04
N ASN A 182 10.07 -8.15 11.40
CA ASN A 182 10.53 -6.76 11.39
C ASN A 182 11.17 -6.42 10.01
#